data_2c8232c07d5d46ccaf99e6ae8771eecf
#
_entry.id   2c8232c07d5d46ccaf99e6ae8771eecf
#
_cell.length_a   1.000
_cell.length_b   1.000
_cell.length_c   1.000
_cell.angle_alpha   90.00
_cell.angle_beta   90.00
_cell.angle_gamma   90.00
#
_symmetry.space_group_name_H-M   'P 1'
#
loop_
_entity.id
_entity.type
_entity.pdbx_description
1 polymer ?
#
loop_
_entity_poly.entity_id
_entity_poly.type
_entity_poly.pdbx_seq_one_letter_code
_entity_poly.pdbx_strand_id
1 'polypeptide(L)'
;MKKLFLTLATAVVTASFSNVPVLAAGGGDVVLRQADWSFSGPFGTFDKASMQRGFQAYTEVCAGCHSMNYIAFRNLADLGYNEAEIKAIAAEYEVVDGPNDEGEMFTRNGIPADRIPAPYPNELAARAANNGAYPP
;
A
#
# COMPACT_ATOMS: atom_id res chain seq x y z
N MET A 1 -34.20 30.36 46.35
CA MET A 1 -34.92 29.19 45.86
C MET A 1 -34.85 29.01 44.33
N LYS A 2 -35.01 30.08 43.50
CA LYS A 2 -34.94 29.96 42.01
C LYS A 2 -33.57 29.52 41.46
N LYS A 3 -32.46 29.86 42.12
CA LYS A 3 -31.09 29.48 41.67
C LYS A 3 -30.76 28.02 41.96
N LEU A 4 -31.39 27.39 42.95
CA LEU A 4 -31.18 25.97 43.31
C LEU A 4 -31.83 25.01 42.30
N PHE A 5 -32.95 25.40 41.72
CA PHE A 5 -33.63 24.62 40.70
C PHE A 5 -32.94 24.60 39.35
N LEU A 6 -32.21 25.73 39.02
CA LEU A 6 -31.49 25.84 37.77
C LEU A 6 -30.24 24.99 37.73
N THR A 7 -29.58 24.83 38.88
CA THR A 7 -28.37 23.95 38.98
C THR A 7 -28.73 22.46 38.96
N LEU A 8 -29.90 22.08 39.46
CA LEU A 8 -30.36 20.67 39.42
C LEU A 8 -30.77 20.25 37.98
N ALA A 9 -31.36 21.17 37.21
CA ALA A 9 -31.76 20.89 35.84
C ALA A 9 -30.57 20.70 34.89
N THR A 10 -29.46 21.41 35.08
CA THR A 10 -28.23 21.25 34.28
C THR A 10 -27.47 19.94 34.60
N ALA A 11 -27.51 19.45 35.84
CA ALA A 11 -26.88 18.20 36.22
C ALA A 11 -27.58 16.95 35.63
N VAL A 12 -28.91 17.01 35.42
CA VAL A 12 -29.65 15.90 34.84
C VAL A 12 -29.47 15.76 33.33
N VAL A 13 -29.22 16.87 32.60
CA VAL A 13 -29.01 16.84 31.14
C VAL A 13 -27.65 16.29 30.78
N THR A 14 -26.61 16.49 31.61
CA THR A 14 -25.27 15.96 31.34
C THR A 14 -25.12 14.47 31.63
N ALA A 15 -25.96 13.88 32.47
CA ALA A 15 -25.92 12.45 32.80
C ALA A 15 -26.54 11.53 31.71
N SER A 16 -27.34 12.11 30.79
CA SER A 16 -28.08 11.33 29.78
C SER A 16 -27.26 11.01 28.52
N PHE A 17 -26.05 11.55 28.35
CA PHE A 17 -25.23 11.32 27.15
C PHE A 17 -24.13 10.26 27.31
N SER A 18 -24.05 9.59 28.47
CA SER A 18 -22.89 8.76 28.79
C SER A 18 -23.01 7.27 28.41
N ASN A 19 -24.11 6.82 27.79
CA ASN A 19 -24.31 5.39 27.53
C ASN A 19 -24.81 5.13 26.10
N VAL A 20 -24.14 5.69 25.09
CA VAL A 20 -24.27 5.12 23.75
C VAL A 20 -23.25 4.00 23.67
N PRO A 21 -23.66 2.72 23.56
CA PRO A 21 -22.73 1.65 23.29
C PRO A 21 -22.11 1.95 21.92
N VAL A 22 -20.82 2.24 21.90
CA VAL A 22 -20.06 2.21 20.66
C VAL A 22 -20.06 0.75 20.23
N LEU A 23 -20.97 0.38 19.33
CA LEU A 23 -20.87 -0.85 18.57
C LEU A 23 -19.61 -0.67 17.69
N ALA A 24 -18.47 -1.11 18.20
CA ALA A 24 -17.34 -1.39 17.36
C ALA A 24 -17.85 -2.29 16.25
N ALA A 25 -17.61 -1.91 14.99
CA ALA A 25 -18.03 -2.65 13.81
C ALA A 25 -17.72 -4.13 14.04
N GLY A 26 -18.79 -4.92 14.20
CA GLY A 26 -18.74 -6.25 14.78
C GLY A 26 -17.78 -7.14 14.03
N GLY A 27 -16.72 -7.53 14.68
CA GLY A 27 -15.95 -8.67 14.28
C GLY A 27 -16.82 -9.92 14.47
N GLY A 28 -17.52 -10.35 13.42
CA GLY A 28 -17.90 -11.76 13.35
C GLY A 28 -16.61 -12.58 13.40
N ASP A 29 -16.66 -13.78 13.98
CA ASP A 29 -15.51 -14.69 14.00
C ASP A 29 -14.99 -14.90 12.57
N VAL A 30 -13.88 -14.22 12.24
CA VAL A 30 -13.23 -14.36 10.93
C VAL A 30 -12.48 -15.69 10.94
N VAL A 31 -13.03 -16.68 10.26
CA VAL A 31 -12.32 -17.93 10.04
C VAL A 31 -11.23 -17.68 9.01
N LEU A 32 -9.98 -17.59 9.48
CA LEU A 32 -8.82 -17.48 8.61
C LEU A 32 -8.62 -18.77 7.85
N ARG A 33 -8.56 -18.70 6.52
CA ARG A 33 -8.22 -19.85 5.69
C ARG A 33 -6.75 -20.22 5.94
N GLN A 34 -6.52 -21.47 6.28
CA GLN A 34 -5.18 -22.04 6.27
C GLN A 34 -4.76 -22.26 4.80
N ALA A 35 -3.57 -21.78 4.45
CA ALA A 35 -2.99 -22.03 3.14
C ALA A 35 -1.68 -22.80 3.30
N ASP A 36 -1.52 -23.84 2.49
CA ASP A 36 -0.26 -24.59 2.43
C ASP A 36 0.72 -23.85 1.52
N TRP A 37 1.56 -23.03 2.16
CA TRP A 37 2.58 -22.27 1.45
C TRP A 37 3.82 -23.13 1.19
N SER A 38 4.33 -23.14 -0.03
CA SER A 38 5.54 -23.89 -0.42
C SER A 38 6.78 -23.49 0.38
N PHE A 39 6.81 -22.26 0.90
CA PHE A 39 7.89 -21.70 1.71
C PHE A 39 7.72 -21.93 3.22
N SER A 40 6.69 -22.65 3.65
CA SER A 40 6.45 -22.96 5.07
C SER A 40 7.46 -23.98 5.60
N GLY A 41 7.88 -23.76 6.85
CA GLY A 41 8.81 -24.68 7.55
C GLY A 41 10.29 -24.46 7.19
N PRO A 42 11.19 -25.20 7.87
CA PRO A 42 12.64 -24.96 7.79
C PRO A 42 13.27 -25.31 6.43
N PHE A 43 12.59 -26.07 5.58
CA PHE A 43 13.03 -26.47 4.25
C PHE A 43 12.10 -25.93 3.15
N GLY A 44 11.22 -25.01 3.48
CA GLY A 44 10.32 -24.39 2.53
C GLY A 44 11.06 -23.57 1.48
N THR A 45 10.56 -23.58 0.25
CA THR A 45 11.12 -22.82 -0.87
C THR A 45 10.01 -22.07 -1.60
N PHE A 46 10.35 -20.90 -2.14
CA PHE A 46 9.41 -20.14 -2.94
C PHE A 46 9.22 -20.79 -4.32
N ASP A 47 7.96 -21.02 -4.70
CA ASP A 47 7.59 -21.41 -6.05
C ASP A 47 7.65 -20.19 -6.98
N LYS A 48 8.62 -20.17 -7.89
CA LYS A 48 8.84 -19.05 -8.81
C LYS A 48 7.62 -18.76 -9.70
N ALA A 49 6.92 -19.78 -10.16
CA ALA A 49 5.72 -19.59 -10.97
C ALA A 49 4.58 -18.91 -10.17
N SER A 50 4.41 -19.27 -8.90
CA SER A 50 3.48 -18.57 -8.01
C SER A 50 3.89 -17.12 -7.75
N MET A 51 5.19 -16.86 -7.59
CA MET A 51 5.70 -15.51 -7.39
C MET A 51 5.50 -14.63 -8.64
N GLN A 52 5.71 -15.18 -9.83
CA GLN A 52 5.43 -14.46 -11.09
C GLN A 52 3.95 -14.11 -11.23
N ARG A 53 3.04 -15.04 -10.92
CA ARG A 53 1.60 -14.75 -10.89
C ARG A 53 1.24 -13.69 -9.84
N GLY A 54 1.92 -13.72 -8.68
CA GLY A 54 1.78 -12.70 -7.65
C GLY A 54 2.27 -11.33 -8.12
N PHE A 55 3.38 -11.27 -8.82
CA PHE A 55 3.89 -10.04 -9.43
C PHE A 55 2.93 -9.51 -10.51
N GLN A 56 2.39 -10.39 -11.35
CA GLN A 56 1.34 -10.01 -12.31
C GLN A 56 0.12 -9.41 -11.61
N ALA A 57 -0.39 -10.06 -10.57
CA ALA A 57 -1.52 -9.52 -9.80
C ALA A 57 -1.18 -8.17 -9.15
N TYR A 58 0.07 -7.99 -8.68
CA TYR A 58 0.52 -6.69 -8.18
C TYR A 58 0.47 -5.62 -9.27
N THR A 59 1.07 -5.86 -10.42
CA THR A 59 1.14 -4.86 -11.51
C THR A 59 -0.24 -4.51 -12.07
N GLU A 60 -1.14 -5.47 -12.20
CA GLU A 60 -2.46 -5.27 -12.78
C GLU A 60 -3.48 -4.66 -11.80
N VAL A 61 -3.31 -4.88 -10.50
CA VAL A 61 -4.33 -4.49 -9.50
C VAL A 61 -3.76 -3.60 -8.40
N CYS A 62 -2.67 -4.02 -7.74
CA CYS A 62 -2.22 -3.37 -6.52
C CYS A 62 -1.36 -2.12 -6.77
N ALA A 63 -0.61 -2.12 -7.88
CA ALA A 63 0.34 -1.06 -8.22
C ALA A 63 -0.31 0.30 -8.46
N GLY A 64 -1.62 0.34 -8.74
CA GLY A 64 -2.36 1.60 -8.86
C GLY A 64 -2.46 2.41 -7.56
N CYS A 65 -2.28 1.74 -6.41
CA CYS A 65 -2.34 2.36 -5.09
C CYS A 65 -1.09 2.09 -4.23
N HIS A 66 -0.50 0.89 -4.33
CA HIS A 66 0.62 0.45 -3.49
C HIS A 66 1.96 0.55 -4.22
N SER A 67 2.98 1.03 -3.52
CA SER A 67 4.33 1.16 -4.04
C SER A 67 5.20 -0.08 -3.74
N MET A 68 6.26 -0.27 -4.54
CA MET A 68 7.34 -1.23 -4.26
C MET A 68 8.70 -0.52 -4.28
N ASN A 69 8.82 0.58 -3.57
CA ASN A 69 9.95 1.50 -3.59
C ASN A 69 11.32 0.88 -3.24
N TYR A 70 11.32 -0.29 -2.58
CA TYR A 70 12.56 -0.97 -2.20
C TYR A 70 13.02 -2.03 -3.20
N ILE A 71 12.21 -2.30 -4.22
CA ILE A 71 12.48 -3.31 -5.24
C ILE A 71 12.96 -2.61 -6.52
N ALA A 72 14.13 -3.00 -7.01
CA ALA A 72 14.61 -2.62 -8.34
C ALA A 72 14.16 -3.67 -9.36
N PHE A 73 14.00 -3.27 -10.63
CA PHE A 73 13.60 -4.23 -11.68
C PHE A 73 14.54 -5.42 -11.79
N ARG A 74 15.85 -5.24 -11.58
CA ARG A 74 16.82 -6.34 -11.55
C ARG A 74 16.51 -7.44 -10.53
N ASN A 75 15.80 -7.11 -9.45
CA ASN A 75 15.42 -8.10 -8.44
C ASN A 75 14.37 -9.09 -8.95
N LEU A 76 13.71 -8.82 -10.08
CA LEU A 76 12.80 -9.75 -10.73
C LEU A 76 13.50 -11.02 -11.21
N ALA A 77 14.83 -11.03 -11.31
CA ALA A 77 15.63 -12.23 -11.56
C ALA A 77 15.39 -13.31 -10.50
N ASP A 78 15.16 -12.93 -9.25
CA ASP A 78 14.86 -13.84 -8.15
C ASP A 78 13.52 -14.58 -8.36
N LEU A 79 12.59 -13.95 -9.08
CA LEU A 79 11.32 -14.54 -9.49
C LEU A 79 11.46 -15.46 -10.71
N GLY A 80 12.64 -15.46 -11.36
CA GLY A 80 12.94 -16.31 -12.50
C GLY A 80 12.81 -15.64 -13.87
N TYR A 81 12.62 -14.32 -13.92
CA TYR A 81 12.69 -13.56 -15.18
C TYR A 81 14.13 -13.50 -15.69
N ASN A 82 14.33 -13.62 -16.99
CA ASN A 82 15.62 -13.45 -17.62
C ASN A 82 15.93 -11.95 -17.87
N GLU A 83 17.18 -11.65 -18.24
CA GLU A 83 17.63 -10.27 -18.44
C GLU A 83 16.84 -9.50 -19.51
N ALA A 84 16.45 -10.18 -20.59
CA ALA A 84 15.68 -9.56 -21.67
C ALA A 84 14.25 -9.21 -21.22
N GLU A 85 13.64 -10.11 -20.46
CA GLU A 85 12.30 -9.89 -19.86
C GLU A 85 12.34 -8.75 -18.84
N ILE A 86 13.38 -8.72 -17.98
CA ILE A 86 13.54 -7.63 -17.01
C ILE A 86 13.72 -6.27 -17.70
N LYS A 87 14.51 -6.20 -18.77
CA LYS A 87 14.65 -4.98 -19.57
C LYS A 87 13.35 -4.56 -20.21
N ALA A 88 12.59 -5.51 -20.76
CA ALA A 88 11.28 -5.22 -21.36
C ALA A 88 10.30 -4.68 -20.31
N ILE A 89 10.18 -5.34 -19.16
CA ILE A 89 9.33 -4.90 -18.06
C ILE A 89 9.73 -3.50 -17.57
N ALA A 90 11.02 -3.26 -17.36
CA ALA A 90 11.50 -1.95 -16.90
C ALA A 90 11.16 -0.83 -17.90
N ALA A 91 11.28 -1.12 -19.19
CA ALA A 91 11.03 -0.13 -20.26
C ALA A 91 9.55 0.28 -20.41
N GLU A 92 8.62 -0.45 -19.78
CA GLU A 92 7.20 -0.08 -19.72
C GLU A 92 6.93 1.08 -18.75
N TYR A 93 7.89 1.38 -17.87
CA TYR A 93 7.76 2.42 -16.85
C TYR A 93 8.53 3.68 -17.23
N GLU A 94 7.94 4.83 -16.93
CA GLU A 94 8.64 6.10 -17.02
C GLU A 94 9.30 6.45 -15.68
N VAL A 95 10.56 6.83 -15.74
CA VAL A 95 11.38 7.19 -14.57
C VAL A 95 11.92 8.60 -14.76
N VAL A 96 11.76 9.44 -13.73
CA VAL A 96 12.39 10.75 -13.70
C VAL A 96 13.87 10.59 -13.40
N ASP A 97 14.72 11.18 -14.23
CA ASP A 97 16.17 11.14 -14.14
C ASP A 97 16.75 12.55 -14.29
N GLY A 98 18.04 12.69 -14.04
CA GLY A 98 18.75 13.96 -14.15
C GLY A 98 19.40 14.40 -12.83
N PRO A 99 19.85 15.65 -12.75
CA PRO A 99 19.72 16.67 -13.80
C PRO A 99 20.61 16.42 -15.03
N ASN A 100 20.18 16.90 -16.20
CA ASN A 100 21.01 16.97 -17.42
C ASN A 100 22.08 18.07 -17.30
N ASP A 101 22.85 18.30 -18.35
CA ASP A 101 23.91 19.32 -18.38
C ASP A 101 23.39 20.76 -18.20
N GLU A 102 22.11 20.98 -18.53
CA GLU A 102 21.40 22.25 -18.32
C GLU A 102 20.78 22.38 -16.92
N GLY A 103 20.86 21.34 -16.08
CA GLY A 103 20.29 21.31 -14.74
C GLY A 103 18.81 20.92 -14.68
N GLU A 104 18.26 20.39 -15.76
CA GLU A 104 16.84 20.02 -15.87
C GLU A 104 16.63 18.54 -15.59
N MET A 105 15.52 18.21 -14.91
CA MET A 105 15.04 16.84 -14.75
C MET A 105 14.32 16.40 -16.03
N PHE A 106 14.52 15.17 -16.44
CA PHE A 106 13.88 14.61 -17.64
C PHE A 106 13.28 13.24 -17.34
N THR A 107 12.40 12.78 -18.22
CA THR A 107 11.78 11.46 -18.12
C THR A 107 12.39 10.53 -19.15
N ARG A 108 12.67 9.32 -18.78
CA ARG A 108 13.13 8.24 -19.66
C ARG A 108 12.47 6.91 -19.32
N ASN A 109 12.57 5.95 -20.22
CA ASN A 109 12.18 4.58 -19.93
C ASN A 109 13.06 4.00 -18.84
N GLY A 110 12.46 3.19 -17.99
CA GLY A 110 13.16 2.49 -16.91
C GLY A 110 14.19 1.48 -17.41
N ILE A 111 15.21 1.25 -16.60
CA ILE A 111 16.25 0.25 -16.83
C ILE A 111 16.30 -0.71 -15.62
N PRO A 112 16.95 -1.88 -15.72
CA PRO A 112 17.00 -2.87 -14.64
C PRO A 112 17.55 -2.35 -13.30
N ALA A 113 18.36 -1.29 -13.32
CA ALA A 113 18.90 -0.66 -12.11
C ALA A 113 17.89 0.22 -11.37
N ASP A 114 16.86 0.70 -12.06
CA ASP A 114 15.87 1.58 -11.46
C ASP A 114 14.96 0.81 -10.49
N ARG A 115 14.42 1.52 -9.55
CA ARG A 115 13.37 1.02 -8.65
C ARG A 115 12.02 1.10 -9.34
N ILE A 116 11.10 0.21 -8.97
CA ILE A 116 9.73 0.26 -9.43
C ILE A 116 9.11 1.57 -8.94
N PRO A 117 8.64 2.45 -9.84
CA PRO A 117 8.11 3.76 -9.46
C PRO A 117 6.88 3.66 -8.57
N ALA A 118 6.73 4.62 -7.66
CA ALA A 118 5.50 4.76 -6.89
C ALA A 118 4.37 5.30 -7.78
N PRO A 119 3.09 4.90 -7.50
CA PRO A 119 1.94 5.36 -8.29
C PRO A 119 1.64 6.85 -8.11
N TYR A 120 2.13 7.47 -7.04
CA TYR A 120 1.93 8.89 -6.76
C TYR A 120 3.27 9.58 -6.52
N PRO A 121 3.41 10.85 -6.92
CA PRO A 121 4.66 11.60 -6.80
C PRO A 121 5.03 11.95 -5.35
N ASN A 122 4.05 11.96 -4.44
CA ASN A 122 4.25 12.23 -3.03
C ASN A 122 3.05 11.77 -2.19
N GLU A 123 3.22 11.78 -0.86
CA GLU A 123 2.20 11.37 0.10
C GLU A 123 0.90 12.19 0.00
N LEU A 124 0.98 13.50 -0.23
CA LEU A 124 -0.22 14.35 -0.33
C LEU A 124 -1.07 13.97 -1.53
N ALA A 125 -0.45 13.69 -2.67
CA ALA A 125 -1.14 13.21 -3.86
C ALA A 125 -1.78 11.83 -3.63
N ALA A 126 -1.07 10.92 -2.96
CA ALA A 126 -1.60 9.61 -2.60
C ALA A 126 -2.82 9.73 -1.68
N ARG A 127 -2.76 10.55 -0.63
CA ARG A 127 -3.88 10.78 0.28
C ARG A 127 -5.08 11.42 -0.41
N ALA A 128 -4.84 12.37 -1.31
CA ALA A 128 -5.91 13.01 -2.07
C ALA A 128 -6.68 12.00 -2.95
N ALA A 129 -5.96 11.06 -3.57
CA ALA A 129 -6.54 10.02 -4.40
C ALA A 129 -7.23 8.89 -3.60
N ASN A 130 -6.86 8.68 -2.33
CA ASN A 130 -7.29 7.54 -1.52
C ASN A 130 -8.10 7.96 -0.26
N ASN A 131 -8.95 8.99 -0.37
CA ASN A 131 -9.82 9.46 0.72
C ASN A 131 -9.07 9.74 2.03
N GLY A 132 -7.87 10.27 1.97
CA GLY A 132 -7.03 10.58 3.12
C GLY A 132 -6.10 9.44 3.57
N ALA A 133 -6.27 8.23 3.06
CA ALA A 133 -5.36 7.11 3.33
C ALA A 133 -4.06 7.24 2.53
N TYR A 134 -2.96 6.76 3.11
CA TYR A 134 -1.68 6.62 2.41
C TYR A 134 -1.34 5.13 2.30
N PRO A 135 -1.57 4.50 1.15
CA PRO A 135 -1.17 3.12 0.91
C PRO A 135 0.37 3.03 0.89
N PRO A 136 0.97 2.09 1.65
CA PRO A 136 2.42 1.90 1.71
C PRO A 136 2.99 1.33 0.40
#